data_05f5790efc630d90bc02771666cda731
#
_entry.id   05f5790efc630d90bc02771666cda731
#
_cell.length_a   1.000
_cell.length_b   1.000
_cell.length_c   1.000
_cell.angle_alpha   90.00
_cell.angle_beta   90.00
_cell.angle_gamma   90.00
#
_symmetry.space_group_name_H-M   'P 1'
#
loop_
_entity.id
_entity.type
_entity.pdbx_description
1 polymer ?
#
loop_
_entity_poly.entity_id
_entity_poly.type
_entity_poly.pdbx_seq_one_letter_code
_entity_poly.pdbx_strand_id
1 'polypeptide(L)'
;QPAPTPEQAKHRKKITNPPVIKDHSGLSAKEDFLPPGDNGSSGNIEEGKSLTIYNIQTGQRYTVPLVNEYLWSKNGNILLLQTTKDKKDSLRKAVVTVFRTAENRFDTIQSGGNDFRNFAMDDDGYQVAFTAERDSSNASLQRFYKLWYWKNGYDTAVMLADKDIAGMPIGWGISENAVLKFSKSGKRLFAGSAPTIPPKDTSLIDIDLVKLDIWNYKDDYLQTVQLKNLDRELKQSYLSMVDLSNKRYVQLADKGIPAVITDADSDGDTFLGITDTGRRVAMQWEGQTLKDLYAISAKDGSRALVKKALAGAATMSPGGKYIFWYDAKSHAYYTWKKGITKNISSAIAVKLYDEEFDMPADPTSYGVMAWTQSDLAVLLYDRYDIWQVDPADVVKPINITERLGRKNKTRYSYIQTDPEETSIAPSQELLLSTFNEVNKQSGFAGLKFVSDAKPVSIMSGPYTLDHSPLKSANANVFVYTKESYIASPDLYVNNAWQKEVQLSHINPQQSKYNWGTAELFTWKAYNGKPATGIVYKPEDYNPKKKYPAICYFYEKLSDGLYNYIPPAPTPSKLNISFFVSRGYIVFVPDISYTIGYPGKSAYDYIVSGIRALAKKEWVDSTRLGIQGQSWGGY
;
A
#
# COMPACT_ATOMS: atom_id res chain seq x y z
N GLN A 1 37.89 -13.64 14.67
CA GLN A 1 37.47 -15.01 14.89
C GLN A 1 37.31 -15.70 13.54
N PRO A 2 37.72 -16.98 13.36
CA PRO A 2 37.62 -17.67 12.07
C PRO A 2 36.17 -17.99 11.70
N ALA A 3 35.91 -18.09 10.40
CA ALA A 3 34.59 -18.37 9.84
C ALA A 3 34.04 -19.72 10.34
N PRO A 4 32.72 -19.84 10.62
CA PRO A 4 32.11 -21.06 11.11
C PRO A 4 32.11 -22.17 10.06
N THR A 5 32.27 -23.42 10.50
CA THR A 5 32.30 -24.61 9.65
C THR A 5 30.92 -24.94 9.05
N PRO A 6 30.84 -25.71 7.94
CA PRO A 6 29.59 -25.98 7.23
C PRO A 6 28.47 -26.68 8.05
N GLU A 7 28.80 -27.33 9.16
CA GLU A 7 27.82 -27.98 10.04
C GLU A 7 27.07 -27.00 10.96
N GLN A 8 27.68 -25.89 11.33
CA GLN A 8 27.06 -24.86 12.17
C GLN A 8 26.07 -23.97 11.40
N ALA A 9 26.09 -24.03 10.07
CA ALA A 9 25.16 -23.28 9.23
C ALA A 9 23.74 -23.92 9.11
N LYS A 10 23.58 -25.20 9.48
CA LYS A 10 22.30 -25.94 9.33
C LYS A 10 21.26 -25.67 10.41
N HIS A 11 21.60 -24.96 11.48
CA HIS A 11 20.67 -24.70 12.60
C HIS A 11 20.27 -23.24 12.81
N ARG A 12 20.49 -22.35 11.85
CA ARG A 12 19.86 -21.04 11.90
C ARG A 12 18.39 -21.17 11.47
N LYS A 13 17.48 -21.22 12.44
CA LYS A 13 16.06 -20.95 12.24
C LYS A 13 15.93 -19.63 11.49
N LYS A 14 15.24 -19.64 10.35
CA LYS A 14 14.80 -18.40 9.67
C LYS A 14 14.01 -17.59 10.70
N ILE A 15 14.58 -16.47 11.13
CA ILE A 15 13.82 -15.43 11.82
C ILE A 15 12.96 -14.82 10.72
N THR A 16 11.68 -15.09 10.75
CA THR A 16 10.71 -14.37 9.93
C THR A 16 10.75 -12.92 10.37
N ASN A 17 11.02 -12.02 9.44
CA ASN A 17 10.92 -10.58 9.66
C ASN A 17 9.53 -10.25 10.22
N PRO A 18 9.41 -9.34 11.19
CA PRO A 18 8.11 -8.84 11.61
C PRO A 18 7.40 -8.20 10.40
N PRO A 19 6.07 -8.18 10.39
CA PRO A 19 5.33 -7.61 9.28
C PRO A 19 5.77 -6.16 9.07
N VAL A 20 6.17 -5.84 7.85
CA VAL A 20 6.46 -4.48 7.42
C VAL A 20 5.14 -3.72 7.47
N ILE A 21 5.02 -2.74 8.36
CA ILE A 21 3.92 -1.78 8.37
C ILE A 21 4.07 -0.98 7.07
N LYS A 22 3.14 -1.17 6.15
CA LYS A 22 3.11 -0.46 4.88
C LYS A 22 2.66 0.97 5.10
N ASP A 23 3.44 1.88 4.56
CA ASP A 23 3.13 3.30 4.49
C ASP A 23 1.91 3.52 3.57
N HIS A 24 0.82 4.05 4.11
CA HIS A 24 -0.44 4.29 3.40
C HIS A 24 -0.48 5.63 2.64
N SER A 25 0.65 6.21 2.32
CA SER A 25 0.72 7.40 1.47
C SER A 25 0.76 7.04 -0.01
N GLY A 26 -0.36 6.66 -0.56
CA GLY A 26 -0.52 6.47 -2.00
C GLY A 26 -1.50 5.35 -2.32
N LEU A 27 -2.67 5.69 -2.79
CA LEU A 27 -3.62 4.79 -3.44
C LEU A 27 -2.94 4.14 -4.66
N SER A 28 -2.18 3.07 -4.42
CA SER A 28 -1.70 2.20 -5.48
C SER A 28 -2.78 1.15 -5.75
N ALA A 29 -3.49 1.31 -6.86
CA ALA A 29 -4.50 0.38 -7.36
C ALA A 29 -3.93 -1.03 -7.73
N LYS A 30 -2.76 -1.38 -7.21
CA LYS A 30 -2.08 -2.65 -7.51
C LYS A 30 -2.12 -3.69 -6.39
N GLU A 31 -2.62 -3.39 -5.20
CA GLU A 31 -2.39 -4.29 -4.05
C GLU A 31 -3.56 -5.20 -3.68
N ASP A 32 -4.78 -4.97 -4.18
CA ASP A 32 -5.94 -5.79 -3.78
C ASP A 32 -6.05 -7.15 -4.49
N PHE A 33 -5.19 -7.43 -5.47
CA PHE A 33 -5.16 -8.71 -6.21
C PHE A 33 -3.74 -9.27 -6.39
N LEU A 34 -2.87 -9.13 -5.41
CA LEU A 34 -1.62 -9.89 -5.41
C LEU A 34 -1.92 -11.34 -5.00
N PRO A 35 -1.49 -12.32 -5.79
CA PRO A 35 -1.63 -13.72 -5.38
C PRO A 35 -0.86 -13.94 -4.07
N PRO A 36 -1.32 -14.86 -3.21
CA PRO A 36 -0.57 -15.25 -2.02
C PRO A 36 0.84 -15.67 -2.42
N GLY A 37 1.83 -15.25 -1.63
CA GLY A 37 3.24 -15.46 -1.91
C GLY A 37 3.56 -16.90 -2.29
N ASP A 38 4.43 -16.99 -3.25
CA ASP A 38 5.01 -18.16 -3.90
C ASP A 38 5.02 -19.44 -3.04
N ASN A 39 4.13 -20.36 -3.35
CA ASN A 39 4.35 -21.78 -3.15
C ASN A 39 4.38 -22.42 -4.54
N GLY A 40 5.48 -22.20 -5.20
CA GLY A 40 5.76 -22.75 -6.53
C GLY A 40 5.71 -24.26 -6.56
N SER A 41 5.31 -24.74 -7.67
CA SER A 41 5.33 -26.08 -8.24
C SER A 41 4.01 -26.85 -8.20
N SER A 42 3.46 -27.01 -9.39
CA SER A 42 2.53 -28.09 -9.72
C SER A 42 3.16 -29.45 -9.39
N GLY A 43 2.76 -30.09 -8.31
CA GLY A 43 3.19 -31.47 -8.16
C GLY A 43 2.87 -32.16 -6.84
N ASN A 44 3.07 -31.56 -5.71
CA ASN A 44 2.81 -32.24 -4.43
C ASN A 44 2.14 -31.28 -3.46
N ILE A 45 0.84 -31.45 -3.26
CA ILE A 45 0.14 -30.84 -2.13
C ILE A 45 0.80 -31.39 -0.87
N GLU A 46 1.38 -30.49 -0.06
CA GLU A 46 1.95 -30.88 1.22
C GLU A 46 0.85 -31.47 2.12
N GLU A 47 1.17 -32.51 2.86
CA GLU A 47 0.24 -33.09 3.81
C GLU A 47 -0.04 -32.09 4.93
N GLY A 48 -1.33 -31.88 5.22
CA GLY A 48 -1.75 -30.94 6.25
C GLY A 48 -1.25 -31.33 7.65
N LYS A 49 -1.32 -30.38 8.57
CA LYS A 49 -0.87 -30.54 9.97
C LYS A 49 -2.07 -30.70 10.90
N SER A 50 -1.83 -31.17 12.10
CA SER A 50 -2.86 -31.22 13.15
C SER A 50 -3.16 -29.79 13.64
N LEU A 51 -4.43 -29.40 13.60
CA LEU A 51 -4.94 -28.15 14.16
C LEU A 51 -5.67 -28.44 15.47
N THR A 52 -5.36 -27.72 16.54
CA THR A 52 -6.09 -27.79 17.80
C THR A 52 -6.94 -26.54 17.98
N ILE A 53 -8.24 -26.73 18.15
CA ILE A 53 -9.19 -25.68 18.53
C ILE A 53 -9.34 -25.79 20.05
N TYR A 54 -9.11 -24.67 20.75
CA TYR A 54 -9.16 -24.62 22.20
C TYR A 54 -10.14 -23.54 22.65
N ASN A 55 -11.16 -23.95 23.43
CA ASN A 55 -12.07 -23.01 24.08
C ASN A 55 -11.45 -22.57 25.41
N ILE A 56 -11.02 -21.30 25.48
CA ILE A 56 -10.32 -20.73 26.64
C ILE A 56 -11.20 -20.62 27.89
N GLN A 57 -12.53 -20.59 27.73
CA GLN A 57 -13.47 -20.49 28.86
C GLN A 57 -13.80 -21.85 29.46
N THR A 58 -14.04 -22.85 28.60
CA THR A 58 -14.46 -24.19 29.05
C THR A 58 -13.32 -25.18 29.18
N GLY A 59 -12.15 -24.89 28.63
CA GLY A 59 -11.01 -25.79 28.54
C GLY A 59 -11.16 -26.92 27.50
N GLN A 60 -12.27 -26.94 26.75
CA GLN A 60 -12.54 -27.98 25.76
C GLN A 60 -11.55 -27.89 24.58
N ARG A 61 -11.12 -29.04 24.08
CA ARG A 61 -10.17 -29.13 22.97
C ARG A 61 -10.69 -30.06 21.88
N TYR A 62 -10.51 -29.64 20.64
CA TYR A 62 -10.74 -30.46 19.46
C TYR A 62 -9.46 -30.49 18.63
N THR A 63 -9.05 -31.69 18.21
CA THR A 63 -7.87 -31.84 17.33
C THR A 63 -8.33 -32.40 16.00
N VAL A 64 -8.11 -31.60 14.92
CA VAL A 64 -8.42 -32.00 13.55
C VAL A 64 -7.09 -32.26 12.83
N PRO A 65 -6.84 -33.50 12.37
CA PRO A 65 -5.62 -33.82 11.65
C PRO A 65 -5.68 -33.40 10.18
N LEU A 66 -4.51 -33.26 9.54
CA LEU A 66 -4.34 -32.99 8.12
C LEU A 66 -4.92 -31.67 7.65
N VAL A 67 -5.06 -30.69 8.52
CA VAL A 67 -5.55 -29.34 8.14
C VAL A 67 -4.45 -28.63 7.34
N ASN A 68 -4.80 -28.19 6.15
CA ASN A 68 -3.95 -27.42 5.27
C ASN A 68 -4.28 -25.92 5.32
N GLU A 69 -5.59 -25.59 5.38
CA GLU A 69 -6.06 -24.22 5.42
C GLU A 69 -7.22 -24.05 6.40
N TYR A 70 -7.32 -22.90 7.04
CA TYR A 70 -8.44 -22.53 7.89
C TYR A 70 -8.74 -21.04 7.81
N LEU A 71 -10.02 -20.69 7.96
CA LEU A 71 -10.50 -19.32 7.90
C LEU A 71 -11.59 -19.07 8.94
N TRP A 72 -11.47 -17.98 9.72
CA TRP A 72 -12.50 -17.53 10.63
C TRP A 72 -13.49 -16.58 9.95
N SER A 73 -14.78 -16.70 10.28
CA SER A 73 -15.74 -15.63 10.01
C SER A 73 -15.36 -14.38 10.82
N LYS A 74 -15.73 -13.19 10.32
CA LYS A 74 -15.38 -11.92 10.97
C LYS A 74 -15.93 -11.82 12.39
N ASN A 75 -17.10 -12.39 12.65
CA ASN A 75 -17.74 -12.44 13.97
C ASN A 75 -17.22 -13.58 14.89
N GLY A 76 -16.32 -14.45 14.40
CA GLY A 76 -15.74 -15.56 15.15
C GLY A 76 -16.68 -16.74 15.41
N ASN A 77 -17.89 -16.77 14.84
CA ASN A 77 -18.87 -17.82 15.08
C ASN A 77 -18.62 -19.08 14.26
N ILE A 78 -17.91 -18.95 13.16
CA ILE A 78 -17.65 -20.03 12.19
C ILE A 78 -16.15 -20.13 11.93
N LEU A 79 -15.63 -21.36 11.97
CA LEU A 79 -14.29 -21.71 11.52
C LEU A 79 -14.42 -22.69 10.35
N LEU A 80 -13.95 -22.28 9.19
CA LEU A 80 -13.79 -23.14 8.02
C LEU A 80 -12.45 -23.88 8.12
N LEU A 81 -12.47 -25.16 7.79
CA LEU A 81 -11.29 -26.04 7.80
C LEU A 81 -11.22 -26.83 6.50
N GLN A 82 -10.05 -26.86 5.88
CA GLN A 82 -9.77 -27.74 4.75
C GLN A 82 -8.66 -28.72 5.11
N THR A 83 -8.91 -30.01 4.90
CA THR A 83 -7.92 -31.07 5.13
C THR A 83 -7.38 -31.63 3.82
N THR A 84 -6.16 -32.13 3.83
CA THR A 84 -5.57 -32.88 2.71
C THR A 84 -5.99 -34.35 2.73
N LYS A 85 -5.74 -35.05 1.63
CA LYS A 85 -5.75 -36.52 1.61
C LYS A 85 -4.67 -37.05 2.55
N ASP A 86 -4.92 -38.18 3.16
CA ASP A 86 -3.91 -38.93 3.91
C ASP A 86 -3.06 -39.74 2.93
N LYS A 87 -1.75 -39.56 2.97
CA LYS A 87 -0.81 -40.34 2.10
C LYS A 87 -0.69 -41.79 2.53
N LYS A 88 -1.01 -42.11 3.80
CA LYS A 88 -0.91 -43.45 4.38
C LYS A 88 -2.23 -44.21 4.36
N ASP A 89 -3.35 -43.50 4.30
CA ASP A 89 -4.69 -44.06 4.25
C ASP A 89 -5.46 -43.54 3.05
N SER A 90 -5.51 -44.33 1.99
CA SER A 90 -6.19 -43.96 0.74
C SER A 90 -7.71 -43.82 0.86
N LEU A 91 -8.29 -44.36 1.93
CA LEU A 91 -9.74 -44.21 2.21
C LEU A 91 -10.07 -42.82 2.79
N ARG A 92 -9.09 -42.18 3.40
CA ARG A 92 -9.28 -40.86 4.02
C ARG A 92 -9.21 -39.76 2.94
N LYS A 93 -10.38 -39.23 2.61
CA LYS A 93 -10.55 -38.16 1.62
C LYS A 93 -10.21 -36.79 2.23
N ALA A 94 -9.79 -35.85 1.37
CA ALA A 94 -9.78 -34.44 1.71
C ALA A 94 -11.22 -33.97 1.98
N VAL A 95 -11.40 -33.12 2.98
CA VAL A 95 -12.72 -32.58 3.34
C VAL A 95 -12.66 -31.08 3.57
N VAL A 96 -13.77 -30.41 3.29
CA VAL A 96 -14.02 -29.04 3.71
C VAL A 96 -15.12 -29.09 4.77
N THR A 97 -14.84 -28.51 5.93
CA THR A 97 -15.70 -28.61 7.12
C THR A 97 -15.89 -27.24 7.72
N VAL A 98 -17.10 -26.96 8.17
CA VAL A 98 -17.47 -25.79 8.94
C VAL A 98 -17.61 -26.21 10.41
N PHE A 99 -16.86 -25.56 11.30
CA PHE A 99 -17.01 -25.72 12.74
C PHE A 99 -17.81 -24.54 13.31
N ARG A 100 -18.94 -24.83 13.94
CA ARG A 100 -19.81 -23.84 14.60
C ARG A 100 -19.41 -23.72 16.06
N THR A 101 -18.86 -22.59 16.44
CA THR A 101 -18.28 -22.40 17.79
C THR A 101 -19.33 -22.46 18.90
N ALA A 102 -20.53 -21.88 18.68
CA ALA A 102 -21.60 -21.87 19.67
C ALA A 102 -22.22 -23.26 19.91
N GLU A 103 -22.24 -24.10 18.86
CA GLU A 103 -22.85 -25.44 18.90
C GLU A 103 -21.80 -26.54 19.16
N ASN A 104 -20.52 -26.21 19.12
CA ASN A 104 -19.40 -27.16 19.16
C ASN A 104 -19.54 -28.30 18.13
N ARG A 105 -20.03 -27.98 16.93
CA ARG A 105 -20.42 -28.95 15.90
C ARG A 105 -19.60 -28.75 14.63
N PHE A 106 -19.20 -29.90 14.05
CA PHE A 106 -18.55 -29.95 12.73
C PHE A 106 -19.55 -30.39 11.67
N ASP A 107 -19.71 -29.61 10.62
CA ASP A 107 -20.54 -29.91 9.45
C ASP A 107 -19.61 -30.05 8.24
N THR A 108 -19.48 -31.27 7.67
CA THR A 108 -18.70 -31.48 6.45
C THR A 108 -19.50 -31.02 5.25
N ILE A 109 -19.04 -29.95 4.60
CA ILE A 109 -19.73 -29.35 3.46
C ILE A 109 -19.22 -29.84 2.11
N GLN A 110 -18.04 -30.48 2.09
CA GLN A 110 -17.50 -31.11 0.88
C GLN A 110 -16.58 -32.27 1.24
N SER A 111 -16.63 -33.35 0.47
CA SER A 111 -15.77 -34.52 0.65
C SER A 111 -15.23 -35.03 -0.69
N GLY A 112 -13.96 -35.37 -0.73
CA GLY A 112 -13.22 -35.80 -1.92
C GLY A 112 -12.88 -34.63 -2.84
N GLY A 113 -11.86 -34.83 -3.65
CA GLY A 113 -11.25 -33.85 -4.55
C GLY A 113 -9.74 -34.01 -4.54
N ASN A 114 -9.09 -33.39 -5.52
CA ASN A 114 -7.64 -33.48 -5.68
C ASN A 114 -6.93 -32.25 -5.12
N ASP A 115 -7.49 -31.07 -5.38
CA ASP A 115 -6.92 -29.81 -4.94
C ASP A 115 -8.05 -28.81 -4.60
N PHE A 116 -7.87 -28.08 -3.49
CA PHE A 116 -8.78 -27.05 -3.00
C PHE A 116 -8.01 -25.77 -2.79
N ARG A 117 -8.55 -24.62 -3.27
CA ARG A 117 -7.88 -23.33 -3.17
C ARG A 117 -8.87 -22.19 -2.98
N ASN A 118 -8.34 -21.04 -2.56
CA ASN A 118 -9.02 -19.74 -2.57
C ASN A 118 -10.35 -19.78 -1.80
N PHE A 119 -10.28 -20.11 -0.52
CA PHE A 119 -11.47 -20.07 0.33
C PHE A 119 -11.89 -18.64 0.62
N ALA A 120 -13.20 -18.40 0.55
CA ALA A 120 -13.82 -17.16 0.99
C ALA A 120 -15.07 -17.45 1.82
N MET A 121 -15.38 -16.56 2.74
CA MET A 121 -16.54 -16.61 3.59
C MET A 121 -17.13 -15.19 3.68
N ASP A 122 -18.45 -15.07 3.73
CA ASP A 122 -19.07 -13.80 4.08
C ASP A 122 -18.80 -13.44 5.55
N ASP A 123 -19.05 -12.20 5.95
CA ASP A 123 -18.68 -11.69 7.28
C ASP A 123 -19.27 -12.55 8.42
N ASP A 124 -20.46 -13.09 8.23
CA ASP A 124 -21.18 -13.88 9.24
C ASP A 124 -20.85 -15.38 9.18
N GLY A 125 -20.20 -15.83 8.12
CA GLY A 125 -19.92 -17.27 7.91
C GLY A 125 -21.10 -18.09 7.44
N TYR A 126 -22.16 -17.45 6.93
CA TYR A 126 -23.33 -18.15 6.39
C TYR A 126 -23.13 -18.63 4.96
N GLN A 127 -22.16 -18.10 4.27
CA GLN A 127 -21.81 -18.46 2.92
C GLN A 127 -20.30 -18.76 2.82
N VAL A 128 -19.98 -19.82 2.09
CA VAL A 128 -18.60 -20.25 1.83
C VAL A 128 -18.44 -20.49 0.35
N ALA A 129 -17.35 -20.03 -0.22
CA ALA A 129 -16.95 -20.33 -1.59
C ALA A 129 -15.50 -20.80 -1.64
N PHE A 130 -15.19 -21.65 -2.61
CA PHE A 130 -13.83 -22.13 -2.86
C PHE A 130 -13.70 -22.60 -4.30
N THR A 131 -12.49 -22.61 -4.82
CA THR A 131 -12.17 -23.29 -6.08
C THR A 131 -11.66 -24.70 -5.78
N ALA A 132 -12.06 -25.66 -6.57
CA ALA A 132 -11.57 -27.03 -6.44
C ALA A 132 -11.47 -27.76 -7.76
N GLU A 133 -10.39 -28.54 -7.89
CA GLU A 133 -10.23 -29.57 -8.91
C GLU A 133 -10.57 -30.92 -8.27
N ARG A 134 -11.56 -31.64 -8.84
CA ARG A 134 -12.11 -32.85 -8.24
C ARG A 134 -12.21 -34.04 -9.17
N ASP A 135 -12.11 -33.81 -10.46
CA ASP A 135 -12.56 -34.78 -11.47
C ASP A 135 -11.40 -35.43 -12.25
N SER A 136 -10.18 -34.86 -12.17
CA SER A 136 -9.06 -35.41 -12.93
C SER A 136 -8.46 -36.64 -12.25
N SER A 137 -8.02 -37.60 -13.09
CA SER A 137 -7.18 -38.71 -12.65
C SER A 137 -5.74 -38.23 -12.40
N ASN A 138 -4.95 -39.04 -11.70
CA ASN A 138 -3.52 -38.73 -11.50
C ASN A 138 -2.73 -38.63 -12.82
N ALA A 139 -3.22 -39.27 -13.89
CA ALA A 139 -2.62 -39.25 -15.23
C ALA A 139 -3.10 -38.08 -16.09
N SER A 140 -4.03 -37.23 -15.60
CA SER A 140 -4.54 -36.09 -16.37
C SER A 140 -3.46 -35.02 -16.53
N LEU A 141 -3.09 -34.71 -17.77
CA LEU A 141 -2.13 -33.66 -18.14
C LEU A 141 -2.71 -32.26 -17.94
N GLN A 142 -4.02 -32.14 -17.92
CA GLN A 142 -4.74 -30.88 -17.74
C GLN A 142 -5.79 -31.01 -16.65
N ARG A 143 -5.88 -30.00 -15.81
CA ARG A 143 -6.80 -29.96 -14.68
C ARG A 143 -7.65 -28.70 -14.79
N PHE A 144 -8.96 -28.84 -14.52
CA PHE A 144 -9.90 -27.74 -14.56
C PHE A 144 -10.47 -27.50 -13.17
N TYR A 145 -10.27 -26.31 -12.67
CA TYR A 145 -10.90 -25.88 -11.44
C TYR A 145 -12.34 -25.46 -11.69
N LYS A 146 -13.17 -25.69 -10.69
CA LYS A 146 -14.58 -25.29 -10.66
C LYS A 146 -14.80 -24.43 -9.44
N LEU A 147 -15.75 -23.50 -9.52
CA LEU A 147 -16.18 -22.66 -8.41
C LEU A 147 -17.30 -23.38 -7.63
N TRP A 148 -17.06 -23.60 -6.35
CA TRP A 148 -17.99 -24.26 -5.44
C TRP A 148 -18.53 -23.25 -4.45
N TYR A 149 -19.78 -23.45 -4.05
CA TYR A 149 -20.51 -22.57 -3.16
C TYR A 149 -21.35 -23.37 -2.19
N TRP A 150 -21.30 -22.99 -0.93
CA TRP A 150 -22.14 -23.49 0.13
C TRP A 150 -22.83 -22.33 0.85
N LYS A 151 -24.07 -22.57 1.28
CA LYS A 151 -24.85 -21.65 2.09
C LYS A 151 -25.42 -22.40 3.28
N ASN A 152 -25.52 -21.74 4.42
CA ASN A 152 -26.17 -22.31 5.60
C ASN A 152 -27.55 -22.88 5.24
N GLY A 153 -27.77 -24.14 5.63
CA GLY A 153 -28.95 -24.92 5.23
C GLY A 153 -28.78 -25.84 4.01
N TYR A 154 -27.61 -25.79 3.33
CA TYR A 154 -27.25 -26.79 2.32
C TYR A 154 -26.52 -27.95 2.99
N ASP A 155 -26.86 -29.19 2.60
CA ASP A 155 -26.16 -30.38 3.09
C ASP A 155 -24.71 -30.43 2.59
N THR A 156 -24.48 -30.03 1.33
CA THR A 156 -23.17 -30.01 0.70
C THR A 156 -23.00 -28.78 -0.20
N ALA A 157 -21.74 -28.43 -0.49
CA ALA A 157 -21.43 -27.38 -1.46
C ALA A 157 -21.87 -27.81 -2.87
N VAL A 158 -22.43 -26.87 -3.61
CA VAL A 158 -22.86 -27.04 -5.00
C VAL A 158 -21.88 -26.38 -5.96
N MET A 159 -21.74 -26.94 -7.15
CA MET A 159 -20.98 -26.31 -8.23
C MET A 159 -21.72 -25.06 -8.71
N LEU A 160 -21.06 -23.91 -8.69
CA LEU A 160 -21.62 -22.62 -9.06
C LEU A 160 -21.21 -22.22 -10.48
N ALA A 161 -19.96 -22.48 -10.86
CA ALA A 161 -19.43 -22.19 -12.20
C ALA A 161 -18.30 -23.14 -12.57
N ASP A 162 -18.20 -23.41 -13.86
CA ASP A 162 -17.10 -24.13 -14.50
C ASP A 162 -16.73 -23.47 -15.85
N LYS A 163 -15.89 -24.11 -16.64
CA LYS A 163 -15.47 -23.62 -17.96
C LYS A 163 -16.62 -23.52 -19.00
N ASP A 164 -17.72 -24.21 -18.78
CA ASP A 164 -18.85 -24.31 -19.70
C ASP A 164 -20.04 -23.41 -19.29
N ILE A 165 -19.91 -22.63 -18.22
CA ILE A 165 -20.97 -21.73 -17.77
C ILE A 165 -21.23 -20.62 -18.81
N ALA A 166 -22.51 -20.29 -19.01
CA ALA A 166 -22.89 -19.21 -19.92
C ALA A 166 -22.26 -17.87 -19.49
N GLY A 167 -21.58 -17.19 -20.41
CA GLY A 167 -20.84 -15.96 -20.16
C GLY A 167 -19.32 -16.14 -19.93
N MET A 168 -18.84 -17.37 -19.77
CA MET A 168 -17.41 -17.68 -19.77
C MET A 168 -16.85 -17.48 -21.19
N PRO A 169 -15.71 -16.77 -21.37
CA PRO A 169 -15.06 -16.65 -22.68
C PRO A 169 -14.62 -18.03 -23.23
N ILE A 170 -14.73 -18.22 -24.52
CA ILE A 170 -14.33 -19.47 -25.18
C ILE A 170 -12.85 -19.76 -24.90
N GLY A 171 -12.54 -20.98 -24.49
CA GLY A 171 -11.18 -21.42 -24.14
C GLY A 171 -10.68 -20.91 -22.79
N TRP A 172 -11.55 -20.38 -21.94
CA TRP A 172 -11.23 -19.97 -20.57
C TRP A 172 -11.83 -20.95 -19.56
N GLY A 173 -11.38 -20.84 -18.32
CA GLY A 173 -11.91 -21.59 -17.18
C GLY A 173 -11.79 -20.78 -15.89
N ILE A 174 -12.32 -21.32 -14.80
CA ILE A 174 -12.15 -20.77 -13.45
C ILE A 174 -10.67 -20.86 -13.09
N SER A 175 -10.10 -19.76 -12.63
CA SER A 175 -8.69 -19.68 -12.26
C SER A 175 -8.48 -20.07 -10.79
N GLU A 176 -7.51 -20.93 -10.56
CA GLU A 176 -7.02 -21.28 -9.23
C GLU A 176 -6.09 -20.22 -8.61
N ASN A 177 -5.73 -19.20 -9.38
CA ASN A 177 -4.80 -18.15 -8.95
C ASN A 177 -5.51 -16.87 -8.53
N ALA A 178 -6.83 -16.83 -8.51
CA ALA A 178 -7.61 -15.66 -8.14
C ALA A 178 -8.19 -15.79 -6.73
N VAL A 179 -8.11 -14.72 -5.96
CA VAL A 179 -8.79 -14.63 -4.66
C VAL A 179 -10.29 -14.55 -4.87
N LEU A 180 -11.05 -15.29 -4.07
CA LEU A 180 -12.51 -15.17 -4.03
C LEU A 180 -12.91 -14.08 -3.02
N LYS A 181 -13.98 -13.34 -3.31
CA LYS A 181 -14.52 -12.32 -2.42
C LYS A 181 -16.04 -12.24 -2.55
N PHE A 182 -16.74 -12.27 -1.42
CA PHE A 182 -18.16 -11.88 -1.40
C PHE A 182 -18.29 -10.35 -1.41
N SER A 183 -19.36 -9.84 -2.05
CA SER A 183 -19.78 -8.47 -1.80
C SER A 183 -20.28 -8.33 -0.37
N LYS A 184 -20.31 -7.12 0.16
CA LYS A 184 -20.75 -6.82 1.54
C LYS A 184 -22.17 -7.33 1.82
N SER A 185 -23.05 -7.22 0.83
CA SER A 185 -24.42 -7.74 0.93
C SER A 185 -24.51 -9.26 0.83
N GLY A 186 -23.44 -9.96 0.50
CA GLY A 186 -23.42 -11.40 0.24
C GLY A 186 -24.19 -11.82 -1.02
N LYS A 187 -24.62 -10.87 -1.89
CA LYS A 187 -25.39 -11.18 -3.10
C LYS A 187 -24.53 -11.50 -4.30
N ARG A 188 -23.27 -11.15 -4.27
CA ARG A 188 -22.31 -11.36 -5.36
C ARG A 188 -21.09 -12.09 -4.86
N LEU A 189 -20.60 -13.01 -5.67
CA LEU A 189 -19.32 -13.69 -5.45
C LEU A 189 -18.37 -13.34 -6.60
N PHE A 190 -17.28 -12.68 -6.27
CA PHE A 190 -16.21 -12.38 -7.22
C PHE A 190 -15.24 -13.55 -7.27
N ALA A 191 -14.80 -13.87 -8.48
CA ALA A 191 -13.87 -14.94 -8.79
C ALA A 191 -12.96 -14.51 -9.94
N GLY A 192 -11.98 -15.32 -10.27
CA GLY A 192 -11.15 -15.12 -11.45
C GLY A 192 -11.38 -16.19 -12.51
N SER A 193 -11.24 -15.79 -13.74
CA SER A 193 -11.13 -16.68 -14.88
C SER A 193 -9.83 -16.43 -15.65
N ALA A 194 -9.36 -17.42 -16.39
CA ALA A 194 -8.15 -17.29 -17.20
C ALA A 194 -8.24 -18.15 -18.45
N PRO A 195 -7.48 -17.80 -19.52
CA PRO A 195 -7.30 -18.69 -20.66
C PRO A 195 -6.76 -20.04 -20.20
N THR A 196 -7.31 -21.12 -20.72
CA THR A 196 -6.81 -22.47 -20.45
C THR A 196 -5.47 -22.66 -21.15
N ILE A 197 -4.42 -22.95 -20.38
CA ILE A 197 -3.09 -23.23 -20.91
C ILE A 197 -3.09 -24.67 -21.46
N PRO A 198 -2.70 -24.90 -22.72
CA PRO A 198 -2.53 -26.27 -23.26
C PRO A 198 -1.56 -27.07 -22.41
N PRO A 199 -1.77 -28.38 -22.25
CA PRO A 199 -0.82 -29.22 -21.53
C PRO A 199 0.53 -29.26 -22.26
N LYS A 200 1.62 -29.43 -21.46
CA LYS A 200 2.96 -29.66 -22.05
C LYS A 200 2.93 -30.90 -22.94
N ASP A 201 3.53 -30.79 -24.10
CA ASP A 201 3.75 -31.97 -24.95
C ASP A 201 4.77 -32.90 -24.28
N THR A 202 4.30 -34.06 -23.82
CA THR A 202 5.12 -35.07 -23.15
C THR A 202 5.74 -36.07 -24.12
N SER A 203 5.45 -35.97 -25.44
CA SER A 203 6.10 -36.79 -26.48
C SER A 203 7.53 -36.34 -26.77
N LEU A 204 7.87 -35.07 -26.42
CA LEU A 204 9.20 -34.50 -26.58
C LEU A 204 9.96 -34.55 -25.25
N ILE A 205 11.21 -34.98 -25.28
CA ILE A 205 12.13 -34.87 -24.15
C ILE A 205 12.70 -33.44 -24.07
N ASP A 206 13.12 -33.02 -22.90
CA ASP A 206 13.55 -31.61 -22.67
C ASP A 206 14.70 -31.15 -23.58
N ILE A 207 15.55 -32.06 -24.06
CA ILE A 207 16.66 -31.74 -24.96
C ILE A 207 16.16 -31.42 -26.39
N ASP A 208 14.99 -31.97 -26.79
CA ASP A 208 14.39 -31.75 -28.10
C ASP A 208 13.47 -30.53 -28.14
N LEU A 209 13.25 -29.90 -26.96
CA LEU A 209 12.47 -28.66 -26.88
C LEU A 209 13.29 -27.50 -27.40
N VAL A 210 12.83 -26.90 -28.48
CA VAL A 210 13.45 -25.69 -29.04
C VAL A 210 13.22 -24.54 -28.03
N LYS A 211 14.31 -23.93 -27.59
CA LYS A 211 14.27 -22.67 -26.83
C LYS A 211 14.35 -21.52 -27.81
N LEU A 212 13.27 -20.80 -27.96
CA LEU A 212 13.16 -19.68 -28.91
C LEU A 212 12.68 -18.42 -28.16
N ASP A 213 13.48 -17.36 -28.20
CA ASP A 213 13.10 -16.04 -27.79
C ASP A 213 12.65 -15.23 -29.02
N ILE A 214 11.41 -14.76 -29.00
CA ILE A 214 10.86 -13.92 -30.07
C ILE A 214 10.92 -12.47 -29.64
N TRP A 215 11.70 -11.66 -30.37
CA TRP A 215 11.80 -10.22 -30.20
C TRP A 215 10.99 -9.51 -31.28
N ASN A 216 9.82 -8.95 -30.91
CA ASN A 216 8.96 -8.25 -31.83
C ASN A 216 8.83 -6.77 -31.42
N TYR A 217 9.13 -5.87 -32.35
CA TYR A 217 9.04 -4.41 -32.10
C TYR A 217 7.61 -3.90 -31.81
N LYS A 218 6.59 -4.71 -32.11
CA LYS A 218 5.17 -4.41 -31.82
C LYS A 218 4.71 -4.90 -30.46
N ASP A 219 5.55 -5.65 -29.74
CA ASP A 219 5.19 -6.13 -28.42
C ASP A 219 5.00 -4.97 -27.43
N ASP A 220 3.99 -5.08 -26.61
CA ASP A 220 3.63 -4.07 -25.59
C ASP A 220 4.59 -4.08 -24.39
N TYR A 221 5.37 -5.15 -24.24
CA TYR A 221 6.46 -5.28 -23.27
C TYR A 221 7.76 -5.67 -23.97
N LEU A 222 8.88 -5.14 -23.49
CA LEU A 222 10.19 -5.64 -23.89
C LEU A 222 10.31 -7.13 -23.56
N GLN A 223 10.98 -7.90 -24.42
CA GLN A 223 11.14 -9.34 -24.23
C GLN A 223 11.76 -9.70 -22.87
N THR A 224 12.75 -8.94 -22.42
CA THR A 224 13.38 -9.11 -21.08
C THR A 224 12.39 -8.87 -19.93
N VAL A 225 11.41 -7.97 -20.08
CA VAL A 225 10.34 -7.73 -19.11
C VAL A 225 9.34 -8.88 -19.13
N GLN A 226 9.00 -9.40 -20.34
CA GLN A 226 8.12 -10.57 -20.46
C GLN A 226 8.74 -11.78 -19.77
N LEU A 227 10.02 -12.06 -20.02
CA LEU A 227 10.74 -13.18 -19.39
C LEU A 227 10.78 -13.06 -17.86
N LYS A 228 11.10 -11.86 -17.35
CA LYS A 228 11.12 -11.60 -15.89
C LYS A 228 9.74 -11.80 -15.24
N ASN A 229 8.67 -11.50 -15.95
CA ASN A 229 7.30 -11.56 -15.44
C ASN A 229 6.58 -12.87 -15.83
N LEU A 230 7.25 -13.82 -16.47
CA LEU A 230 6.64 -15.04 -17.04
C LEU A 230 5.74 -15.77 -16.02
N ASP A 231 6.24 -16.04 -14.81
CA ASP A 231 5.49 -16.76 -13.79
C ASP A 231 4.22 -15.98 -13.35
N ARG A 232 4.31 -14.66 -13.27
CA ARG A 232 3.17 -13.80 -12.97
C ARG A 232 2.15 -13.81 -14.11
N GLU A 233 2.60 -13.71 -15.35
CA GLU A 233 1.73 -13.72 -16.54
C GLU A 233 1.02 -15.07 -16.71
N LEU A 234 1.71 -16.18 -16.45
CA LEU A 234 1.12 -17.53 -16.49
C LEU A 234 0.04 -17.74 -15.41
N LYS A 235 0.14 -17.04 -14.29
CA LYS A 235 -0.83 -17.08 -13.19
C LYS A 235 -1.87 -15.95 -13.26
N GLN A 236 -1.83 -15.12 -14.31
CA GLN A 236 -2.74 -13.98 -14.41
C GLN A 236 -4.20 -14.43 -14.50
N SER A 237 -5.02 -13.81 -13.68
CA SER A 237 -6.46 -14.05 -13.62
C SER A 237 -7.22 -12.75 -13.91
N TYR A 238 -8.39 -12.89 -14.49
CA TYR A 238 -9.25 -11.79 -14.88
C TYR A 238 -10.53 -11.84 -14.07
N LEU A 239 -10.90 -10.73 -13.47
CA LEU A 239 -12.05 -10.63 -12.57
C LEU A 239 -13.33 -11.01 -13.29
N SER A 240 -14.09 -11.87 -12.65
CA SER A 240 -15.45 -12.25 -12.99
C SER A 240 -16.33 -12.22 -11.73
N MET A 241 -17.62 -12.30 -11.91
CA MET A 241 -18.59 -12.26 -10.82
C MET A 241 -19.73 -13.25 -11.08
N VAL A 242 -20.25 -13.84 -10.03
CA VAL A 242 -21.52 -14.57 -10.04
C VAL A 242 -22.53 -13.82 -9.19
N ASP A 243 -23.66 -13.45 -9.79
CA ASP A 243 -24.84 -12.98 -9.06
C ASP A 243 -25.52 -14.20 -8.42
N LEU A 244 -25.46 -14.28 -7.10
CA LEU A 244 -25.94 -15.45 -6.35
C LEU A 244 -27.48 -15.55 -6.30
N SER A 245 -28.22 -14.48 -6.63
CA SER A 245 -29.67 -14.49 -6.66
C SER A 245 -30.24 -15.29 -7.85
N ASN A 246 -29.55 -15.24 -8.97
CA ASN A 246 -29.98 -15.88 -10.22
C ASN A 246 -28.90 -16.81 -10.82
N LYS A 247 -27.78 -16.96 -10.15
CA LYS A 247 -26.61 -17.77 -10.55
C LYS A 247 -26.01 -17.34 -11.90
N ARG A 248 -26.13 -16.06 -12.26
CA ARG A 248 -25.60 -15.55 -13.53
C ARG A 248 -24.12 -15.19 -13.38
N TYR A 249 -23.31 -15.78 -14.25
CA TYR A 249 -21.90 -15.44 -14.39
C TYR A 249 -21.74 -14.19 -15.28
N VAL A 250 -20.83 -13.28 -14.90
CA VAL A 250 -20.49 -12.07 -15.65
C VAL A 250 -18.98 -11.92 -15.70
N GLN A 251 -18.41 -11.89 -16.91
CA GLN A 251 -17.00 -11.57 -17.12
C GLN A 251 -16.81 -10.05 -17.06
N LEU A 252 -16.02 -9.57 -16.12
CA LEU A 252 -15.77 -8.14 -15.91
C LEU A 252 -14.45 -7.67 -16.54
N ALA A 253 -13.37 -8.43 -16.36
CA ALA A 253 -12.05 -8.16 -16.90
C ALA A 253 -11.67 -9.13 -18.04
N ASP A 254 -10.78 -8.71 -18.91
CA ASP A 254 -10.14 -9.56 -19.93
C ASP A 254 -8.73 -9.04 -20.28
N LYS A 255 -8.10 -9.61 -21.32
CA LYS A 255 -6.77 -9.18 -21.78
C LYS A 255 -6.72 -7.71 -22.23
N GLY A 256 -7.83 -7.16 -22.72
CA GLY A 256 -7.93 -5.77 -23.17
C GLY A 256 -8.12 -4.78 -22.01
N ILE A 257 -8.87 -5.19 -20.98
CA ILE A 257 -9.07 -4.42 -19.74
C ILE A 257 -8.77 -5.36 -18.56
N PRO A 258 -7.49 -5.53 -18.21
CA PRO A 258 -7.08 -6.54 -17.23
C PRO A 258 -7.36 -6.13 -15.78
N ALA A 259 -7.45 -4.84 -15.48
CA ALA A 259 -7.69 -4.34 -14.13
C ALA A 259 -9.11 -3.79 -13.99
N VAL A 260 -9.83 -4.28 -12.97
CA VAL A 260 -11.17 -3.81 -12.60
C VAL A 260 -11.19 -3.50 -11.11
N ILE A 261 -11.62 -2.29 -10.76
CA ILE A 261 -11.76 -1.80 -9.39
C ILE A 261 -13.26 -1.71 -9.08
N THR A 262 -13.66 -2.35 -7.99
CA THR A 262 -15.02 -2.26 -7.44
C THR A 262 -15.11 -1.11 -6.43
N ASP A 263 -16.32 -0.75 -6.03
CA ASP A 263 -16.54 0.07 -4.81
C ASP A 263 -16.16 -0.71 -3.54
N ALA A 264 -16.17 -0.03 -2.39
CA ALA A 264 -15.73 -0.61 -1.12
C ALA A 264 -16.53 -1.88 -0.73
N ASP A 265 -17.84 -1.84 -0.91
CA ASP A 265 -18.74 -2.95 -0.59
C ASP A 265 -18.84 -3.98 -1.73
N SER A 266 -18.35 -3.63 -2.92
CA SER A 266 -18.44 -4.42 -4.16
C SER A 266 -19.90 -4.74 -4.56
N ASP A 267 -20.83 -3.86 -4.17
CA ASP A 267 -22.28 -3.97 -4.44
C ASP A 267 -22.79 -2.95 -5.48
N GLY A 268 -21.91 -2.08 -5.99
CA GLY A 268 -22.24 -1.08 -7.00
C GLY A 268 -22.67 -1.69 -8.35
N ASP A 269 -23.42 -0.92 -9.13
CA ASP A 269 -23.86 -1.34 -10.48
C ASP A 269 -22.82 -1.08 -11.57
N THR A 270 -21.79 -0.31 -11.25
CA THR A 270 -20.74 0.09 -12.18
C THR A 270 -19.38 -0.05 -11.48
N PHE A 271 -18.42 -0.64 -12.19
CA PHE A 271 -17.03 -0.76 -11.75
C PHE A 271 -16.10 -0.01 -12.69
N LEU A 272 -14.89 0.29 -12.22
CA LEU A 272 -13.86 0.98 -13.01
C LEU A 272 -12.93 -0.04 -13.67
N GLY A 273 -12.95 -0.09 -15.01
CA GLY A 273 -11.95 -0.79 -15.80
C GLY A 273 -10.78 0.12 -16.15
N ILE A 274 -9.55 -0.39 -16.04
CA ILE A 274 -8.33 0.35 -16.36
C ILE A 274 -7.46 -0.49 -17.30
N THR A 275 -6.94 0.13 -18.34
CA THR A 275 -5.96 -0.50 -19.23
C THR A 275 -4.90 0.48 -19.70
N ASP A 276 -3.68 0.00 -19.78
CA ASP A 276 -2.54 0.67 -20.44
C ASP A 276 -2.04 -0.13 -21.65
N THR A 277 -2.81 -1.11 -22.10
CA THR A 277 -2.48 -2.00 -23.23
C THR A 277 -2.14 -1.17 -24.47
N GLY A 278 -1.04 -1.53 -25.13
CA GLY A 278 -0.50 -0.83 -26.30
C GLY A 278 0.37 0.40 -25.97
N ARG A 279 0.65 0.67 -24.66
CA ARG A 279 1.45 1.83 -24.24
C ARG A 279 2.54 1.50 -23.22
N ARG A 280 2.71 0.23 -22.86
CA ARG A 280 3.56 -0.19 -21.74
C ARG A 280 5.04 0.00 -21.98
N VAL A 281 5.48 -0.10 -23.24
CA VAL A 281 6.89 0.11 -23.62
C VAL A 281 7.36 1.53 -23.23
N ALA A 282 6.50 2.54 -23.34
CA ALA A 282 6.83 3.93 -22.99
C ALA A 282 7.27 4.10 -21.53
N MET A 283 6.88 3.19 -20.63
CA MET A 283 7.31 3.19 -19.23
C MET A 283 8.84 3.22 -19.06
N GLN A 284 9.60 2.69 -20.07
CA GLN A 284 11.06 2.61 -20.00
C GLN A 284 11.75 3.98 -20.02
N TRP A 285 11.13 4.99 -20.60
CA TRP A 285 11.71 6.33 -20.71
C TRP A 285 10.81 7.46 -20.22
N GLU A 286 9.49 7.24 -20.15
CA GLU A 286 8.54 8.25 -19.63
C GLU A 286 8.27 8.09 -18.13
N GLY A 287 8.66 6.95 -17.53
CA GLY A 287 8.43 6.64 -16.11
C GLY A 287 6.96 6.39 -15.74
N GLN A 288 6.04 6.54 -16.68
CA GLN A 288 4.60 6.28 -16.51
C GLN A 288 3.97 5.80 -17.81
N THR A 289 2.82 5.14 -17.70
CA THR A 289 1.98 4.79 -18.84
C THR A 289 0.68 5.57 -18.81
N LEU A 290 0.21 5.97 -19.99
CA LEU A 290 -1.13 6.54 -20.13
C LEU A 290 -2.17 5.42 -20.08
N LYS A 291 -3.28 5.66 -19.36
CA LYS A 291 -4.32 4.66 -19.11
C LYS A 291 -5.65 5.06 -19.74
N ASP A 292 -6.38 4.09 -20.27
CA ASP A 292 -7.78 4.28 -20.64
C ASP A 292 -8.67 3.79 -19.50
N LEU A 293 -9.69 4.57 -19.19
CA LEU A 293 -10.68 4.28 -18.15
C LEU A 293 -12.00 3.88 -18.77
N TYR A 294 -12.61 2.83 -18.23
CA TYR A 294 -13.90 2.32 -18.67
C TYR A 294 -14.86 2.18 -17.49
N ALA A 295 -16.12 2.50 -17.70
CA ALA A 295 -17.21 2.09 -16.82
C ALA A 295 -17.67 0.68 -17.25
N ILE A 296 -17.64 -0.25 -16.32
CA ILE A 296 -18.02 -1.66 -16.54
C ILE A 296 -19.33 -1.93 -15.80
N SER A 297 -20.34 -2.39 -16.50
CA SER A 297 -21.62 -2.74 -15.92
C SER A 297 -21.52 -4.06 -15.13
N ALA A 298 -21.90 -4.04 -13.85
CA ALA A 298 -22.00 -5.24 -13.04
C ALA A 298 -23.12 -6.18 -13.54
N LYS A 299 -24.09 -5.63 -14.30
CA LYS A 299 -25.21 -6.41 -14.82
C LYS A 299 -24.79 -7.41 -15.89
N ASP A 300 -23.93 -7.01 -16.83
CA ASP A 300 -23.66 -7.78 -18.04
C ASP A 300 -22.22 -7.70 -18.55
N GLY A 301 -21.33 -6.98 -17.83
CA GLY A 301 -19.94 -6.78 -18.24
C GLY A 301 -19.76 -5.80 -19.39
N SER A 302 -20.82 -5.12 -19.86
CA SER A 302 -20.71 -4.12 -20.93
C SER A 302 -19.86 -2.94 -20.49
N ARG A 303 -19.18 -2.30 -21.47
CA ARG A 303 -18.10 -1.34 -21.23
C ARG A 303 -18.38 -0.03 -21.96
N ALA A 304 -18.19 1.08 -21.26
CA ALA A 304 -18.24 2.42 -21.83
C ALA A 304 -16.94 3.17 -21.55
N LEU A 305 -16.32 3.77 -22.56
CA LEU A 305 -15.11 4.58 -22.39
C LEU A 305 -15.44 5.84 -21.57
N VAL A 306 -14.70 6.06 -20.50
CA VAL A 306 -14.81 7.23 -19.60
C VAL A 306 -13.76 8.27 -19.94
N LYS A 307 -12.49 7.87 -20.01
CA LYS A 307 -11.36 8.73 -20.29
C LYS A 307 -10.30 7.98 -21.08
N LYS A 308 -9.80 8.59 -22.13
CA LYS A 308 -8.69 8.08 -22.93
C LYS A 308 -7.39 8.74 -22.51
N ALA A 309 -6.31 7.95 -22.47
CA ALA A 309 -4.94 8.42 -22.28
C ALA A 309 -4.77 9.29 -21.01
N LEU A 310 -5.28 8.84 -19.88
CA LEU A 310 -5.10 9.49 -18.59
C LEU A 310 -3.63 9.39 -18.14
N ALA A 311 -3.00 10.53 -17.86
CA ALA A 311 -1.78 10.63 -17.08
C ALA A 311 -2.17 10.87 -15.61
N GLY A 312 -2.22 9.79 -14.81
CA GLY A 312 -2.64 9.90 -13.41
C GLY A 312 -3.26 8.63 -12.83
N ALA A 313 -3.85 8.76 -11.65
CA ALA A 313 -4.52 7.68 -10.94
C ALA A 313 -6.04 7.83 -10.97
N ALA A 314 -6.74 6.72 -11.03
CA ALA A 314 -8.20 6.66 -11.00
C ALA A 314 -8.69 5.59 -10.01
N THR A 315 -9.84 5.82 -9.41
CA THR A 315 -10.50 4.90 -8.46
C THR A 315 -12.02 5.05 -8.51
N MET A 316 -12.71 4.19 -7.75
CA MET A 316 -14.14 4.35 -7.47
C MET A 316 -14.33 5.14 -6.18
N SER A 317 -15.44 5.89 -6.07
CA SER A 317 -15.91 6.35 -4.78
C SER A 317 -16.34 5.15 -3.91
N PRO A 318 -16.21 5.21 -2.56
CA PRO A 318 -16.54 4.07 -1.69
C PRO A 318 -17.97 3.53 -1.85
N GLY A 319 -18.95 4.40 -2.06
CA GLY A 319 -20.34 4.02 -2.30
C GLY A 319 -20.66 3.69 -3.77
N GLY A 320 -19.67 3.61 -4.65
CA GLY A 320 -19.83 3.17 -6.04
C GLY A 320 -20.52 4.16 -6.97
N LYS A 321 -20.80 5.41 -6.52
CA LYS A 321 -21.57 6.37 -7.34
C LYS A 321 -20.75 7.07 -8.41
N TYR A 322 -19.43 7.17 -8.24
CA TYR A 322 -18.55 7.93 -9.12
C TYR A 322 -17.29 7.16 -9.46
N ILE A 323 -16.88 7.22 -10.73
CA ILE A 323 -15.49 7.04 -11.14
C ILE A 323 -14.78 8.37 -10.93
N PHE A 324 -13.64 8.34 -10.28
CA PHE A 324 -12.90 9.54 -9.86
C PHE A 324 -11.44 9.44 -10.28
N TRP A 325 -10.85 10.54 -10.76
CA TRP A 325 -9.42 10.57 -11.12
C TRP A 325 -8.81 11.96 -10.99
N TYR A 326 -7.49 11.97 -10.82
CA TYR A 326 -6.64 13.13 -11.04
C TYR A 326 -6.00 13.03 -12.41
N ASP A 327 -6.07 14.10 -13.21
CA ASP A 327 -5.39 14.20 -14.51
C ASP A 327 -4.18 15.14 -14.36
N ALA A 328 -2.97 14.58 -14.41
CA ALA A 328 -1.73 15.34 -14.19
C ALA A 328 -1.48 16.39 -15.29
N LYS A 329 -2.00 16.18 -16.52
CA LYS A 329 -1.83 17.16 -17.61
C LYS A 329 -2.69 18.40 -17.43
N SER A 330 -3.89 18.25 -16.93
CA SER A 330 -4.81 19.36 -16.64
C SER A 330 -4.70 19.87 -15.21
N HIS A 331 -3.91 19.20 -14.35
CA HIS A 331 -3.73 19.50 -12.93
C HIS A 331 -5.05 19.58 -12.16
N ALA A 332 -6.01 18.70 -12.48
CA ALA A 332 -7.37 18.79 -11.98
C ALA A 332 -7.95 17.43 -11.61
N TYR A 333 -8.93 17.46 -10.71
CA TYR A 333 -9.71 16.29 -10.31
C TYR A 333 -11.04 16.25 -11.05
N TYR A 334 -11.41 15.04 -11.44
CA TYR A 334 -12.62 14.76 -12.22
C TYR A 334 -13.43 13.65 -11.59
N THR A 335 -14.73 13.72 -11.81
CA THR A 335 -15.67 12.64 -11.56
C THR A 335 -16.41 12.28 -12.84
N TRP A 336 -16.82 11.02 -12.95
CA TRP A 336 -17.74 10.54 -13.96
C TRP A 336 -18.88 9.78 -13.30
N LYS A 337 -20.11 10.06 -13.75
CA LYS A 337 -21.32 9.36 -13.32
C LYS A 337 -22.31 9.28 -14.46
N LYS A 338 -22.74 8.06 -14.82
CA LYS A 338 -23.78 7.83 -15.85
C LYS A 338 -23.56 8.64 -17.15
N GLY A 339 -22.34 8.63 -17.69
CA GLY A 339 -22.01 9.32 -18.95
C GLY A 339 -21.59 10.77 -18.81
N ILE A 340 -21.70 11.38 -17.63
CA ILE A 340 -21.36 12.80 -17.41
C ILE A 340 -20.03 12.91 -16.66
N THR A 341 -19.07 13.65 -17.25
CA THR A 341 -17.79 14.00 -16.61
C THR A 341 -17.85 15.42 -16.08
N LYS A 342 -17.34 15.65 -14.87
CA LYS A 342 -17.25 16.95 -14.21
C LYS A 342 -15.82 17.22 -13.75
N ASN A 343 -15.34 18.46 -13.94
CA ASN A 343 -14.12 18.95 -13.28
C ASN A 343 -14.52 19.54 -11.93
N ILE A 344 -14.32 18.80 -10.87
CA ILE A 344 -14.79 19.16 -9.51
C ILE A 344 -13.83 20.09 -8.76
N SER A 345 -12.64 20.32 -9.31
CA SER A 345 -11.60 21.15 -8.66
C SER A 345 -11.47 22.56 -9.25
N SER A 346 -12.22 22.88 -10.29
CA SER A 346 -12.10 24.15 -11.04
C SER A 346 -12.34 25.41 -10.21
N ALA A 347 -13.17 25.31 -9.17
CA ALA A 347 -13.52 26.43 -8.29
C ALA A 347 -12.53 26.63 -7.12
N ILE A 348 -11.50 25.78 -6.97
CA ILE A 348 -10.47 25.90 -5.94
C ILE A 348 -9.35 26.79 -6.47
N ALA A 349 -9.11 27.94 -5.84
CA ALA A 349 -8.16 28.93 -6.29
C ALA A 349 -6.69 28.60 -6.01
N VAL A 350 -6.41 27.59 -5.16
CA VAL A 350 -5.05 27.14 -4.83
C VAL A 350 -4.72 25.88 -5.63
N LYS A 351 -3.43 25.60 -5.79
CA LYS A 351 -2.95 24.39 -6.45
C LYS A 351 -3.23 23.16 -5.59
N LEU A 352 -3.75 22.11 -6.21
CA LEU A 352 -3.96 20.81 -5.58
C LEU A 352 -2.84 19.79 -5.93
N TYR A 353 -1.75 20.29 -6.47
CA TYR A 353 -0.56 19.55 -6.87
C TYR A 353 0.68 20.20 -6.29
N ASP A 354 1.79 19.47 -6.27
CA ASP A 354 3.03 19.96 -5.68
C ASP A 354 3.45 21.32 -6.27
N GLU A 355 3.32 22.37 -5.45
CA GLU A 355 3.63 23.76 -5.81
C GLU A 355 5.12 23.99 -6.05
N GLU A 356 5.98 23.11 -5.50
CA GLU A 356 7.43 23.18 -5.57
C GLU A 356 8.04 22.10 -6.45
N PHE A 357 7.22 21.45 -7.28
CA PHE A 357 7.68 20.45 -8.22
C PHE A 357 8.68 21.05 -9.22
N ASP A 358 9.89 20.54 -9.23
CA ASP A 358 11.03 21.09 -9.97
C ASP A 358 11.72 20.07 -10.89
N MET A 359 10.99 18.98 -11.24
CA MET A 359 11.41 17.98 -12.21
C MET A 359 10.74 18.19 -13.58
N PRO A 360 11.34 17.71 -14.71
CA PRO A 360 10.77 17.85 -16.05
C PRO A 360 9.65 16.83 -16.32
N ALA A 361 8.61 16.83 -15.50
CA ALA A 361 7.44 15.98 -15.59
C ALA A 361 6.18 16.73 -15.12
N ASP A 362 5.00 16.14 -15.31
CA ASP A 362 3.77 16.69 -14.74
C ASP A 362 3.77 16.53 -13.22
N PRO A 363 3.41 17.57 -12.43
CA PRO A 363 3.42 17.52 -10.99
C PRO A 363 2.37 16.55 -10.45
N THR A 364 2.73 15.85 -9.38
CA THR A 364 1.81 14.98 -8.64
C THR A 364 0.84 15.81 -7.79
N SER A 365 -0.38 15.29 -7.60
CA SER A 365 -1.35 15.90 -6.68
C SER A 365 -0.92 15.69 -5.22
N TYR A 366 -1.39 16.56 -4.33
CA TYR A 366 -1.26 16.34 -2.88
C TYR A 366 -2.13 15.20 -2.37
N GLY A 367 -3.07 14.71 -3.18
CA GLY A 367 -3.84 13.51 -2.92
C GLY A 367 -5.25 13.76 -2.40
N VAL A 368 -5.88 12.65 -2.05
CA VAL A 368 -7.24 12.57 -1.52
C VAL A 368 -7.15 12.16 -0.06
N MET A 369 -7.82 12.88 0.81
CA MET A 369 -7.92 12.51 2.22
C MET A 369 -8.87 11.33 2.42
N ALA A 370 -10.12 11.50 1.99
CA ALA A 370 -11.19 10.52 2.15
C ALA A 370 -12.42 10.93 1.33
N TRP A 371 -13.43 10.06 1.34
CA TRP A 371 -14.79 10.37 0.93
C TRP A 371 -15.70 10.49 2.16
N THR A 372 -16.76 11.25 2.07
CA THR A 372 -17.80 11.28 3.10
C THR A 372 -18.83 10.20 2.83
N GLN A 373 -19.59 9.82 3.87
CA GLN A 373 -20.63 8.80 3.76
C GLN A 373 -21.57 9.07 2.57
N SER A 374 -21.98 7.99 1.93
CA SER A 374 -22.87 8.02 0.75
C SER A 374 -22.32 8.82 -0.43
N ASP A 375 -21.00 9.00 -0.52
CA ASP A 375 -20.31 9.75 -1.59
C ASP A 375 -20.84 11.18 -1.75
N LEU A 376 -21.22 11.85 -0.65
CA LEU A 376 -21.74 13.21 -0.69
C LEU A 376 -20.66 14.24 -0.99
N ALA A 377 -19.42 13.99 -0.56
CA ALA A 377 -18.28 14.82 -0.89
C ALA A 377 -16.99 14.00 -0.94
N VAL A 378 -15.99 14.51 -1.64
CA VAL A 378 -14.60 14.06 -1.57
C VAL A 378 -13.76 15.12 -0.86
N LEU A 379 -12.84 14.69 0.00
CA LEU A 379 -11.93 15.55 0.74
C LEU A 379 -10.57 15.52 0.05
N LEU A 380 -10.13 16.69 -0.47
CA LEU A 380 -8.90 16.85 -1.24
C LEU A 380 -7.88 17.67 -0.46
N TYR A 381 -6.61 17.30 -0.57
CA TYR A 381 -5.51 18.09 -0.03
C TYR A 381 -5.06 19.19 -1.01
N ASP A 382 -4.80 20.39 -0.50
CA ASP A 382 -3.77 21.27 -1.05
C ASP A 382 -2.47 21.09 -0.22
N ARG A 383 -1.45 21.89 -0.47
CA ARG A 383 -0.16 21.78 0.25
C ARG A 383 -0.31 21.77 1.77
N TYR A 384 -1.30 22.49 2.31
CA TYR A 384 -1.44 22.73 3.74
C TYR A 384 -2.80 22.34 4.29
N ASP A 385 -3.84 22.49 3.48
CA ASP A 385 -5.23 22.51 3.93
C ASP A 385 -6.06 21.41 3.26
N ILE A 386 -7.27 21.20 3.77
CA ILE A 386 -8.21 20.17 3.32
C ILE A 386 -9.47 20.85 2.77
N TRP A 387 -9.90 20.41 1.59
CA TRP A 387 -11.05 20.92 0.88
C TRP A 387 -12.14 19.87 0.75
N GLN A 388 -13.35 20.18 1.20
CA GLN A 388 -14.55 19.39 0.92
C GLN A 388 -15.11 19.81 -0.43
N VAL A 389 -15.28 18.85 -1.33
CA VAL A 389 -15.66 19.08 -2.74
C VAL A 389 -16.85 18.21 -3.09
N ASP A 390 -17.89 18.83 -3.67
CA ASP A 390 -19.05 18.11 -4.20
C ASP A 390 -18.68 17.37 -5.49
N PRO A 391 -18.78 16.03 -5.53
CA PRO A 391 -18.46 15.25 -6.72
C PRO A 391 -19.42 15.47 -7.89
N ALA A 392 -20.59 16.10 -7.68
CA ALA A 392 -21.52 16.49 -8.72
C ALA A 392 -21.27 17.90 -9.26
N ASP A 393 -20.34 18.65 -8.66
CA ASP A 393 -20.00 20.03 -9.04
C ASP A 393 -21.23 20.98 -9.07
N VAL A 394 -22.05 20.88 -8.04
CA VAL A 394 -23.23 21.75 -7.82
C VAL A 394 -22.96 22.74 -6.69
N VAL A 395 -22.30 22.26 -5.61
CA VAL A 395 -21.96 23.06 -4.43
C VAL A 395 -20.50 23.49 -4.52
N LYS A 396 -20.23 24.76 -4.16
CA LYS A 396 -18.84 25.28 -4.14
C LYS A 396 -17.97 24.56 -3.12
N PRO A 397 -16.68 24.32 -3.41
CA PRO A 397 -15.73 23.74 -2.45
C PRO A 397 -15.61 24.56 -1.18
N ILE A 398 -15.47 23.88 -0.04
CA ILE A 398 -15.31 24.46 1.30
C ILE A 398 -13.95 24.04 1.85
N ASN A 399 -13.16 24.96 2.37
CA ASN A 399 -11.93 24.65 3.09
C ASN A 399 -12.28 24.30 4.54
N ILE A 400 -12.21 23.02 4.93
CA ILE A 400 -12.61 22.54 6.25
C ILE A 400 -11.57 22.82 7.35
N THR A 401 -10.39 23.29 6.97
CA THR A 401 -9.31 23.69 7.89
C THR A 401 -9.21 25.22 8.05
N GLU A 402 -10.20 25.96 7.51
CA GLU A 402 -10.28 27.43 7.60
C GLU A 402 -9.01 28.16 7.11
N ARG A 403 -8.27 27.53 6.16
CA ARG A 403 -6.99 28.01 5.62
C ARG A 403 -5.91 28.26 6.70
N LEU A 404 -6.06 27.65 7.88
CA LEU A 404 -5.10 27.79 8.98
C LEU A 404 -3.77 27.13 8.64
N GLY A 405 -3.79 26.05 7.87
CA GLY A 405 -2.58 25.38 7.40
C GLY A 405 -1.70 26.34 6.58
N ARG A 406 -2.24 26.95 5.55
CA ARG A 406 -1.51 27.90 4.69
C ARG A 406 -1.08 29.16 5.43
N LYS A 407 -1.91 29.68 6.33
CA LYS A 407 -1.60 30.83 7.17
C LYS A 407 -0.39 30.57 8.07
N ASN A 408 -0.34 29.38 8.70
CA ASN A 408 0.67 29.02 9.70
C ASN A 408 1.83 28.19 9.11
N LYS A 409 1.84 27.93 7.78
CA LYS A 409 2.80 27.04 7.12
C LYS A 409 2.84 25.65 7.75
N THR A 410 1.67 25.13 8.13
CA THR A 410 1.49 23.83 8.77
C THR A 410 0.67 22.92 7.87
N ARG A 411 1.25 21.79 7.47
CA ARG A 411 0.56 20.74 6.72
C ARG A 411 -0.34 19.95 7.65
N TYR A 412 -1.57 19.69 7.23
CA TYR A 412 -2.51 18.78 7.89
C TYR A 412 -2.65 17.51 7.08
N SER A 413 -2.52 16.36 7.72
CA SER A 413 -2.77 15.06 7.09
C SER A 413 -3.65 14.21 8.00
N TYR A 414 -4.69 13.61 7.45
CA TYR A 414 -5.62 12.76 8.19
C TYR A 414 -4.96 11.46 8.64
N ILE A 415 -5.24 11.07 9.86
CA ILE A 415 -4.85 9.79 10.44
C ILE A 415 -6.10 8.94 10.57
N GLN A 416 -6.24 7.95 9.69
CA GLN A 416 -7.29 6.95 9.80
C GLN A 416 -6.99 6.03 10.98
N THR A 417 -7.81 6.12 12.02
CA THR A 417 -7.62 5.35 13.27
C THR A 417 -8.43 4.05 13.30
N ASP A 418 -9.37 3.89 12.39
CA ASP A 418 -10.14 2.66 12.17
C ASP A 418 -9.78 2.09 10.80
N PRO A 419 -9.10 0.94 10.71
CA PRO A 419 -8.72 0.34 9.43
C PRO A 419 -9.93 -0.11 8.58
N GLU A 420 -11.11 -0.24 9.17
CA GLU A 420 -12.34 -0.60 8.47
C GLU A 420 -13.15 0.62 7.98
N GLU A 421 -12.71 1.82 8.33
CA GLU A 421 -13.36 3.05 7.87
C GLU A 421 -13.20 3.19 6.35
N THR A 422 -14.32 3.25 5.66
CA THR A 422 -14.35 3.50 4.19
C THR A 422 -14.75 4.92 3.84
N SER A 423 -15.35 5.65 4.79
CA SER A 423 -15.83 7.02 4.57
C SER A 423 -16.02 7.76 5.88
N ILE A 424 -15.88 9.09 5.83
CA ILE A 424 -16.05 9.98 6.98
C ILE A 424 -17.54 10.19 7.26
N ALA A 425 -17.93 9.94 8.51
CA ALA A 425 -19.29 10.18 8.99
C ALA A 425 -19.53 11.65 9.35
N PRO A 426 -20.76 12.16 9.27
CA PRO A 426 -21.10 13.45 9.82
C PRO A 426 -20.76 13.56 11.32
N SER A 427 -20.21 14.69 11.73
CA SER A 427 -19.81 14.98 13.10
C SER A 427 -18.69 14.08 13.66
N GLN A 428 -18.01 13.32 12.83
CA GLN A 428 -16.87 12.49 13.23
C GLN A 428 -15.73 13.36 13.77
N GLU A 429 -15.07 12.88 14.82
CA GLU A 429 -13.83 13.46 15.32
C GLU A 429 -12.65 12.93 14.49
N LEU A 430 -12.00 13.82 13.75
CA LEU A 430 -10.85 13.50 12.91
C LEU A 430 -9.55 13.78 13.67
N LEU A 431 -8.63 12.84 13.63
CA LEU A 431 -7.26 13.04 14.08
C LEU A 431 -6.40 13.45 12.87
N LEU A 432 -5.68 14.57 13.01
CA LEU A 432 -4.78 15.07 11.99
C LEU A 432 -3.35 15.04 12.50
N SER A 433 -2.40 14.54 11.74
CA SER A 433 -0.99 14.86 11.94
C SER A 433 -0.71 16.26 11.43
N THR A 434 0.21 16.94 12.11
CA THR A 434 0.63 18.30 11.73
C THR A 434 2.14 18.35 11.54
N PHE A 435 2.58 19.11 10.53
CA PHE A 435 3.99 19.39 10.30
C PHE A 435 4.18 20.85 9.90
N ASN A 436 4.95 21.59 10.67
CA ASN A 436 5.24 22.98 10.38
C ASN A 436 6.51 23.11 9.51
N GLU A 437 6.38 23.64 8.30
CA GLU A 437 7.48 23.73 7.33
C GLU A 437 8.57 24.74 7.72
N VAL A 438 8.29 25.66 8.65
CA VAL A 438 9.25 26.69 9.06
C VAL A 438 10.18 26.16 10.15
N ASN A 439 9.61 25.64 11.25
CA ASN A 439 10.37 25.17 12.40
C ASN A 439 10.52 23.64 12.46
N LYS A 440 9.94 22.92 11.48
CA LYS A 440 9.99 21.46 11.32
C LYS A 440 9.35 20.65 12.46
N GLN A 441 8.57 21.30 13.32
CA GLN A 441 7.88 20.64 14.42
C GLN A 441 6.73 19.77 13.91
N SER A 442 6.62 18.58 14.49
CA SER A 442 5.50 17.65 14.28
C SER A 442 4.50 17.71 15.43
N GLY A 443 3.27 17.31 15.17
CA GLY A 443 2.23 17.29 16.20
C GLY A 443 0.97 16.57 15.75
N PHE A 444 -0.05 16.63 16.60
CA PHE A 444 -1.41 16.20 16.31
C PHE A 444 -2.40 17.34 16.52
N ALA A 445 -3.48 17.32 15.75
CA ALA A 445 -4.62 18.21 15.89
C ALA A 445 -5.93 17.42 15.79
N GLY A 446 -6.96 17.85 16.47
CA GLY A 446 -8.33 17.35 16.34
C GLY A 446 -9.16 18.26 15.44
N LEU A 447 -10.03 17.70 14.64
CA LEU A 447 -11.00 18.42 13.82
C LEU A 447 -12.34 17.69 13.87
N LYS A 448 -13.38 18.33 14.38
CA LYS A 448 -14.73 17.80 14.29
C LYS A 448 -15.29 18.07 12.90
N PHE A 449 -15.78 17.04 12.21
CA PHE A 449 -16.32 17.18 10.84
C PHE A 449 -17.74 17.76 10.86
N VAL A 450 -17.82 19.07 11.13
CA VAL A 450 -19.05 19.89 11.09
C VAL A 450 -18.75 21.25 10.48
N SER A 451 -19.78 21.99 10.06
CA SER A 451 -19.61 23.37 9.56
C SER A 451 -18.92 24.26 10.57
N ASP A 452 -18.06 25.15 10.11
CA ASP A 452 -17.35 26.17 10.89
C ASP A 452 -16.41 25.64 11.98
N ALA A 453 -16.13 24.32 12.00
CA ALA A 453 -15.14 23.74 12.89
C ALA A 453 -13.71 24.10 12.42
N LYS A 454 -12.79 24.16 13.39
CA LYS A 454 -11.37 24.48 13.14
C LYS A 454 -10.48 23.39 13.72
N PRO A 455 -9.35 23.09 13.07
CA PRO A 455 -8.34 22.26 13.70
C PRO A 455 -7.89 22.84 15.04
N VAL A 456 -7.93 22.03 16.08
CA VAL A 456 -7.46 22.37 17.43
C VAL A 456 -6.19 21.60 17.69
N SER A 457 -5.08 22.30 17.95
CA SER A 457 -3.81 21.66 18.28
C SER A 457 -3.93 20.82 19.55
N ILE A 458 -3.55 19.57 19.46
CA ILE A 458 -3.47 18.64 20.59
C ILE A 458 -2.07 18.70 21.20
N MET A 459 -1.06 18.55 20.37
CA MET A 459 0.34 18.64 20.76
C MET A 459 1.20 19.04 19.56
N SER A 460 2.31 19.73 19.81
CA SER A 460 3.33 20.06 18.81
C SER A 460 4.65 20.31 19.50
N GLY A 461 5.76 19.92 18.87
CA GLY A 461 7.08 20.11 19.46
C GLY A 461 8.25 19.72 18.56
N PRO A 462 9.49 19.90 19.07
CA PRO A 462 10.74 19.64 18.35
C PRO A 462 11.07 18.13 18.34
N TYR A 463 10.18 17.35 17.77
CA TYR A 463 10.28 15.90 17.65
C TYR A 463 9.60 15.41 16.36
N THR A 464 9.87 14.19 15.97
CA THR A 464 9.16 13.45 14.95
C THR A 464 8.20 12.46 15.62
N LEU A 465 6.96 12.44 15.17
CA LEU A 465 5.93 11.50 15.60
C LEU A 465 5.66 10.48 14.51
N ASP A 466 5.30 9.26 14.91
CA ASP A 466 4.74 8.30 13.98
C ASP A 466 3.47 8.88 13.33
N HIS A 467 3.39 8.74 12.02
CA HIS A 467 2.23 9.21 11.25
C HIS A 467 1.00 8.30 11.37
N SER A 468 1.13 7.16 12.05
CA SER A 468 0.07 6.15 12.19
C SER A 468 -0.08 5.66 13.63
N PRO A 469 -0.48 6.54 14.57
CA PRO A 469 -0.74 6.12 15.94
C PRO A 469 -1.83 5.05 16.00
N LEU A 470 -1.60 4.02 16.79
CA LEU A 470 -2.58 2.97 17.03
C LEU A 470 -3.62 3.47 18.02
N LYS A 471 -4.89 3.38 17.66
CA LYS A 471 -6.03 3.69 18.53
C LYS A 471 -6.69 2.41 19.02
N SER A 472 -7.02 2.36 20.31
CA SER A 472 -7.88 1.29 20.85
C SER A 472 -9.27 1.32 20.18
N ALA A 473 -9.80 0.14 19.83
CA ALA A 473 -11.12 0.02 19.23
C ALA A 473 -12.24 0.58 20.14
N ASN A 474 -12.15 0.37 21.45
CA ASN A 474 -13.21 0.64 22.40
C ASN A 474 -12.87 1.75 23.43
N ALA A 475 -11.75 2.45 23.25
CA ALA A 475 -11.32 3.50 24.17
C ALA A 475 -10.59 4.62 23.43
N ASN A 476 -10.55 5.80 24.04
CA ASN A 476 -9.83 6.95 23.49
C ASN A 476 -8.34 6.90 23.91
N VAL A 477 -7.71 5.75 23.70
CA VAL A 477 -6.31 5.48 24.02
C VAL A 477 -5.52 5.32 22.74
N PHE A 478 -4.41 6.06 22.66
CA PHE A 478 -3.52 6.08 21.49
C PHE A 478 -2.12 5.64 21.91
N VAL A 479 -1.48 4.82 21.06
CA VAL A 479 -0.08 4.44 21.21
C VAL A 479 0.67 4.88 19.96
N TYR A 480 1.80 5.53 20.13
CA TYR A 480 2.62 6.06 19.03
C TYR A 480 4.10 6.09 19.41
N THR A 481 4.96 6.23 18.40
CA THR A 481 6.38 6.49 18.62
C THR A 481 6.67 7.99 18.56
N LYS A 482 7.62 8.42 19.38
CA LYS A 482 8.17 9.78 19.38
C LYS A 482 9.69 9.71 19.45
N GLU A 483 10.34 10.47 18.60
CA GLU A 483 11.80 10.55 18.51
C GLU A 483 12.26 11.99 18.31
N SER A 484 13.54 12.21 18.52
CA SER A 484 14.24 13.42 18.05
C SER A 484 15.66 13.07 17.64
N TYR A 485 16.41 14.02 17.06
CA TYR A 485 17.81 13.75 16.72
C TYR A 485 18.63 13.25 17.93
N ILE A 486 18.31 13.72 19.12
CA ILE A 486 19.00 13.37 20.38
C ILE A 486 18.36 12.24 21.19
N ALA A 487 17.19 11.78 20.81
CA ALA A 487 16.45 10.75 21.52
C ALA A 487 15.92 9.70 20.53
N SER A 488 16.29 8.43 20.74
CA SER A 488 15.82 7.33 19.92
C SER A 488 14.30 7.18 20.00
N PRO A 489 13.66 6.57 18.97
CA PRO A 489 12.22 6.36 19.01
C PRO A 489 11.84 5.48 20.20
N ASP A 490 10.93 5.98 21.02
CA ASP A 490 10.32 5.27 22.13
C ASP A 490 8.80 5.23 21.99
N LEU A 491 8.16 4.24 22.62
CA LEU A 491 6.72 4.09 22.67
C LEU A 491 6.11 4.99 23.74
N TYR A 492 5.03 5.64 23.37
CA TYR A 492 4.23 6.48 24.23
C TYR A 492 2.76 6.07 24.17
N VAL A 493 2.06 6.19 25.28
CA VAL A 493 0.60 6.05 25.35
C VAL A 493 -0.02 7.36 25.82
N ASN A 494 -1.15 7.70 25.24
CA ASN A 494 -1.94 8.85 25.66
C ASN A 494 -3.42 8.44 25.79
N ASN A 495 -4.03 8.79 26.91
CA ASN A 495 -5.44 8.59 27.17
C ASN A 495 -6.19 9.90 26.92
N ALA A 496 -7.05 9.91 25.91
CA ALA A 496 -7.88 11.05 25.51
C ALA A 496 -7.08 12.37 25.36
N TRP A 497 -5.80 12.26 25.01
CA TRP A 497 -4.85 13.37 24.85
C TRP A 497 -4.61 14.22 26.12
N GLN A 498 -4.93 13.67 27.30
CA GLN A 498 -4.78 14.37 28.58
C GLN A 498 -3.41 14.17 29.23
N LYS A 499 -2.88 12.96 29.14
CA LYS A 499 -1.61 12.61 29.79
C LYS A 499 -0.81 11.64 28.90
N GLU A 500 0.37 12.08 28.49
CA GLU A 500 1.36 11.24 27.82
C GLU A 500 2.17 10.45 28.84
N VAL A 501 2.35 9.16 28.60
CA VAL A 501 3.20 8.27 29.41
C VAL A 501 4.14 7.52 28.47
N GLN A 502 5.44 7.60 28.74
CA GLN A 502 6.45 6.82 28.03
C GLN A 502 6.40 5.37 28.50
N LEU A 503 6.29 4.44 27.55
CA LEU A 503 6.18 2.99 27.82
C LEU A 503 7.49 2.24 27.66
N SER A 504 8.41 2.76 26.85
CA SER A 504 9.68 2.11 26.57
C SER A 504 10.86 3.06 26.80
N HIS A 505 12.02 2.50 27.04
CA HIS A 505 13.32 3.18 27.12
C HIS A 505 14.32 2.40 26.31
N ILE A 506 14.18 2.43 24.98
CA ILE A 506 15.08 1.75 24.05
C ILE A 506 16.38 2.58 23.91
N ASN A 507 17.51 1.89 23.76
CA ASN A 507 18.80 2.51 23.53
C ASN A 507 19.37 3.40 24.66
N PRO A 508 19.27 3.00 25.95
CA PRO A 508 19.81 3.79 27.05
C PRO A 508 21.35 3.95 27.00
N GLN A 509 22.04 3.06 26.27
CA GLN A 509 23.49 3.10 26.06
C GLN A 509 23.95 4.32 25.24
N GLN A 510 23.04 5.00 24.53
CA GLN A 510 23.36 6.21 23.76
C GLN A 510 24.05 7.27 24.62
N SER A 511 23.64 7.40 25.88
CA SER A 511 24.25 8.33 26.85
C SER A 511 25.74 8.12 27.11
N LYS A 512 26.31 7.00 26.66
CA LYS A 512 27.75 6.70 26.78
C LYS A 512 28.56 7.15 25.57
N TYR A 513 27.92 7.72 24.56
CA TYR A 513 28.54 8.14 23.31
C TYR A 513 28.36 9.64 23.10
N ASN A 514 29.35 10.26 22.48
CA ASN A 514 29.24 11.64 22.00
C ASN A 514 28.27 11.67 20.81
N TRP A 515 27.07 12.25 20.99
CA TRP A 515 26.01 12.18 19.99
C TRP A 515 25.98 13.43 19.10
N GLY A 516 25.54 14.54 19.63
CA GLY A 516 25.48 15.82 18.95
C GLY A 516 24.08 16.45 18.93
N THR A 517 24.00 17.58 18.26
CA THR A 517 22.76 18.37 18.10
C THR A 517 22.49 18.70 16.64
N ALA A 518 21.24 19.02 16.30
CA ALA A 518 20.81 19.46 14.98
C ALA A 518 20.11 20.82 15.06
N GLU A 519 20.40 21.72 14.13
CA GLU A 519 19.75 23.03 14.05
C GLU A 519 19.55 23.47 12.59
N LEU A 520 18.56 24.30 12.33
CA LEU A 520 18.36 24.92 11.02
C LEU A 520 19.44 26.00 10.78
N PHE A 521 19.96 26.01 9.57
CA PHE A 521 20.88 27.01 9.06
C PHE A 521 20.30 27.66 7.81
N THR A 522 20.28 28.99 7.77
CA THR A 522 19.74 29.75 6.64
C THR A 522 20.83 30.62 6.00
N TRP A 523 20.76 30.76 4.68
CA TRP A 523 21.65 31.62 3.92
C TRP A 523 20.96 32.14 2.67
N LYS A 524 21.66 32.95 1.88
CA LYS A 524 21.21 33.39 0.57
C LYS A 524 21.99 32.61 -0.51
N ALA A 525 21.28 31.83 -1.33
CA ALA A 525 21.87 31.10 -2.44
C ALA A 525 22.37 32.06 -3.53
N TYR A 526 23.27 31.58 -4.43
CA TYR A 526 23.82 32.43 -5.49
C TYR A 526 22.77 32.93 -6.48
N ASN A 527 21.67 32.20 -6.67
CA ASN A 527 20.53 32.66 -7.46
C ASN A 527 19.68 33.73 -6.76
N GLY A 528 20.10 34.21 -5.58
CA GLY A 528 19.43 35.26 -4.82
C GLY A 528 18.28 34.79 -3.93
N LYS A 529 17.86 33.52 -3.99
CA LYS A 529 16.76 32.99 -3.18
C LYS A 529 17.22 32.68 -1.75
N PRO A 530 16.33 32.79 -0.75
CA PRO A 530 16.58 32.26 0.59
C PRO A 530 16.74 30.73 0.53
N ALA A 531 17.67 30.20 1.30
CA ALA A 531 17.97 28.79 1.35
C ALA A 531 18.05 28.32 2.80
N THR A 532 17.73 27.05 3.05
CA THR A 532 17.77 26.43 4.35
C THR A 532 18.45 25.06 4.29
N GLY A 533 18.92 24.57 5.43
CA GLY A 533 19.50 23.26 5.59
C GLY A 533 19.67 22.95 7.07
N ILE A 534 20.25 21.79 7.37
CA ILE A 534 20.54 21.37 8.74
C ILE A 534 22.04 21.43 8.98
N VAL A 535 22.43 21.93 10.14
CA VAL A 535 23.80 21.80 10.67
C VAL A 535 23.75 20.90 11.88
N TYR A 536 24.53 19.82 11.82
CA TYR A 536 24.74 18.89 12.92
C TYR A 536 26.09 19.21 13.59
N LYS A 537 26.08 19.33 14.91
CA LYS A 537 27.25 19.68 15.73
C LYS A 537 27.54 18.59 16.75
N PRO A 538 28.81 18.31 17.09
CA PRO A 538 29.16 17.41 18.18
C PRO A 538 28.52 17.82 19.51
N GLU A 539 28.24 16.86 20.40
CA GLU A 539 27.66 17.12 21.72
C GLU A 539 28.60 17.99 22.59
N ASP A 540 29.90 17.76 22.48
CA ASP A 540 30.96 18.54 23.15
C ASP A 540 31.37 19.80 22.36
N TYR A 541 30.49 20.29 21.49
CA TYR A 541 30.73 21.47 20.68
C TYR A 541 31.15 22.68 21.52
N ASN A 542 32.27 23.28 21.15
CA ASN A 542 32.82 24.48 21.75
C ASN A 542 33.00 25.58 20.68
N PRO A 543 32.27 26.70 20.78
CA PRO A 543 32.33 27.75 19.76
C PRO A 543 33.71 28.39 19.56
N LYS A 544 34.67 28.19 20.50
CA LYS A 544 36.04 28.66 20.42
C LYS A 544 36.97 27.69 19.67
N LYS A 545 36.54 26.47 19.38
CA LYS A 545 37.28 25.49 18.60
C LYS A 545 36.86 25.53 17.13
N LYS A 546 37.77 25.17 16.24
CA LYS A 546 37.49 25.01 14.82
C LYS A 546 37.29 23.53 14.48
N TYR A 547 36.23 23.24 13.76
CA TYR A 547 35.81 21.88 13.37
C TYR A 547 35.91 21.70 11.85
N PRO A 548 36.37 20.55 11.35
CA PRO A 548 36.22 20.19 9.96
C PRO A 548 34.74 20.05 9.62
N ALA A 549 34.34 20.36 8.40
CA ALA A 549 32.95 20.26 7.98
C ALA A 549 32.79 19.40 6.73
N ILE A 550 31.76 18.57 6.71
CA ILE A 550 31.34 17.77 5.56
C ILE A 550 29.94 18.24 5.11
N CYS A 551 29.82 18.62 3.84
CA CYS A 551 28.56 18.91 3.22
C CYS A 551 28.02 17.63 2.57
N TYR A 552 26.89 17.12 3.07
CA TYR A 552 26.16 15.99 2.54
C TYR A 552 24.86 16.45 1.92
N PHE A 553 24.55 16.02 0.71
CA PHE A 553 23.38 16.53 0.01
C PHE A 553 22.74 15.49 -0.91
N TYR A 554 21.45 15.68 -1.17
CA TYR A 554 20.66 14.93 -2.15
C TYR A 554 19.66 15.88 -2.84
N GLU A 555 18.58 16.27 -2.16
CA GLU A 555 17.57 17.23 -2.58
C GLU A 555 17.14 18.11 -1.41
N LYS A 556 15.92 17.93 -0.87
CA LYS A 556 15.40 18.61 0.32
C LYS A 556 15.38 17.63 1.48
N LEU A 557 16.21 17.86 2.48
CA LEU A 557 16.35 16.99 3.64
C LEU A 557 16.06 17.68 4.96
N SER A 558 15.81 19.00 4.96
CA SER A 558 15.63 19.78 6.20
C SER A 558 14.34 19.45 6.95
N ASP A 559 13.34 18.84 6.30
CA ASP A 559 12.14 18.34 6.96
C ASP A 559 12.46 17.26 8.01
N GLY A 560 13.61 16.57 7.88
CA GLY A 560 14.12 15.59 8.83
C GLY A 560 14.92 16.16 10.01
N LEU A 561 14.80 17.45 10.35
CA LEU A 561 15.56 18.09 11.43
C LEU A 561 15.54 17.33 12.76
N TYR A 562 14.41 16.76 13.09
CA TYR A 562 14.19 16.03 14.34
C TYR A 562 14.20 14.51 14.19
N ASN A 563 14.56 13.97 13.02
CA ASN A 563 14.65 12.52 12.84
C ASN A 563 15.85 11.95 13.59
N TYR A 564 15.64 10.83 14.25
CA TYR A 564 16.70 10.05 14.85
C TYR A 564 17.54 9.36 13.77
N ILE A 565 18.86 9.53 13.82
CA ILE A 565 19.78 8.94 12.84
C ILE A 565 20.70 7.94 13.55
N PRO A 566 20.35 6.65 13.60
CA PRO A 566 21.18 5.64 14.26
C PRO A 566 22.51 5.49 13.57
N PRO A 567 23.63 5.34 14.32
CA PRO A 567 24.91 4.99 13.74
C PRO A 567 24.83 3.57 13.18
N ALA A 568 24.99 3.44 11.89
CA ALA A 568 24.98 2.15 11.19
C ALA A 568 25.98 2.17 10.04
N PRO A 569 26.56 1.03 9.64
CA PRO A 569 27.27 0.91 8.39
C PRO A 569 26.34 1.26 7.23
N THR A 570 26.74 2.20 6.39
CA THR A 570 25.97 2.61 5.22
C THR A 570 26.84 2.44 3.97
N PRO A 571 26.38 1.72 2.94
CA PRO A 571 27.23 1.41 1.77
C PRO A 571 27.47 2.61 0.87
N SER A 572 26.59 3.61 0.88
CA SER A 572 26.62 4.71 -0.09
C SER A 572 26.24 6.08 0.47
N LYS A 573 25.69 6.14 1.69
CA LYS A 573 25.26 7.39 2.33
C LYS A 573 26.23 7.77 3.45
N LEU A 574 26.41 9.08 3.67
CA LEU A 574 27.09 9.55 4.87
C LEU A 574 26.25 9.19 6.10
N ASN A 575 26.83 8.47 7.06
CA ASN A 575 26.19 8.33 8.37
C ASN A 575 26.50 9.58 9.21
N ILE A 576 25.53 10.45 9.36
CA ILE A 576 25.70 11.76 10.00
C ILE A 576 26.16 11.59 11.45
N SER A 577 25.49 10.75 12.23
CA SER A 577 25.81 10.53 13.66
C SER A 577 27.22 9.99 13.86
N PHE A 578 27.73 9.16 12.95
CA PHE A 578 29.10 8.63 12.99
C PHE A 578 30.15 9.75 12.86
N PHE A 579 29.98 10.69 11.93
CA PHE A 579 30.93 11.78 11.72
C PHE A 579 30.80 12.83 12.81
N VAL A 580 29.59 13.18 13.20
CA VAL A 580 29.32 14.16 14.27
C VAL A 580 29.94 13.70 15.58
N SER A 581 29.79 12.42 15.96
CA SER A 581 30.41 11.86 17.18
C SER A 581 31.93 11.89 17.18
N ARG A 582 32.58 12.09 16.01
CA ARG A 582 34.03 12.20 15.84
C ARG A 582 34.51 13.62 15.66
N GLY A 583 33.69 14.61 16.00
CA GLY A 583 34.08 16.01 16.00
C GLY A 583 34.01 16.67 14.61
N TYR A 584 33.20 16.15 13.69
CA TYR A 584 32.91 16.83 12.43
C TYR A 584 31.59 17.63 12.56
N ILE A 585 31.56 18.76 11.90
CA ILE A 585 30.29 19.42 11.55
C ILE A 585 29.78 18.72 10.29
N VAL A 586 28.49 18.34 10.28
CA VAL A 586 27.84 17.87 9.05
C VAL A 586 26.78 18.89 8.64
N PHE A 587 26.89 19.38 7.42
CA PHE A 587 25.97 20.35 6.83
C PHE A 587 25.14 19.70 5.72
N VAL A 588 23.82 19.81 5.82
CA VAL A 588 22.85 19.21 4.88
C VAL A 588 21.98 20.32 4.29
N PRO A 589 22.40 20.91 3.16
CA PRO A 589 21.62 21.95 2.47
C PRO A 589 20.44 21.37 1.70
N ASP A 590 19.31 22.09 1.69
CA ASP A 590 18.23 21.86 0.73
C ASP A 590 18.59 22.48 -0.63
N ILE A 591 18.20 21.79 -1.69
CA ILE A 591 18.39 22.24 -3.07
C ILE A 591 17.02 22.42 -3.72
N SER A 592 16.77 23.55 -4.37
CA SER A 592 15.64 23.74 -5.26
C SER A 592 16.16 23.89 -6.69
N TYR A 593 15.61 23.10 -7.60
CA TYR A 593 16.11 23.02 -8.97
C TYR A 593 15.37 23.99 -9.89
N THR A 594 16.10 24.44 -10.91
CA THR A 594 15.52 25.03 -12.11
C THR A 594 15.49 23.94 -13.17
N ILE A 595 14.29 23.63 -13.71
CA ILE A 595 14.12 22.57 -14.71
C ILE A 595 15.08 22.81 -15.87
N GLY A 596 15.80 21.75 -16.27
CA GLY A 596 16.83 21.78 -17.32
C GLY A 596 18.22 22.20 -16.84
N TYR A 597 18.37 22.70 -15.60
CA TYR A 597 19.64 23.19 -15.07
C TYR A 597 19.99 22.61 -13.69
N PRO A 598 19.98 21.27 -13.51
CA PRO A 598 20.16 20.67 -12.18
C PRO A 598 21.53 20.92 -11.59
N GLY A 599 22.62 20.78 -12.36
CA GLY A 599 23.98 21.02 -11.88
C GLY A 599 24.23 22.47 -11.46
N LYS A 600 23.74 23.46 -12.22
CA LYS A 600 23.80 24.88 -11.85
C LYS A 600 23.01 25.16 -10.57
N SER A 601 21.82 24.59 -10.46
CA SER A 601 21.00 24.72 -9.26
C SER A 601 21.71 24.14 -8.03
N ALA A 602 22.23 22.92 -8.12
CA ALA A 602 23.00 22.32 -7.05
C ALA A 602 24.20 23.20 -6.63
N TYR A 603 24.97 23.71 -7.60
CA TYR A 603 26.06 24.64 -7.33
C TYR A 603 25.61 25.89 -6.56
N ASP A 604 24.49 26.49 -6.97
CA ASP A 604 23.98 27.73 -6.37
C ASP A 604 23.62 27.56 -4.89
N TYR A 605 23.08 26.39 -4.50
CA TYR A 605 22.70 26.11 -3.12
C TYR A 605 23.85 25.53 -2.29
N ILE A 606 24.55 24.52 -2.78
CA ILE A 606 25.59 23.81 -2.04
C ILE A 606 26.79 24.70 -1.80
N VAL A 607 27.34 25.30 -2.86
CA VAL A 607 28.58 26.09 -2.75
C VAL A 607 28.35 27.38 -1.98
N SER A 608 27.23 28.05 -2.19
CA SER A 608 26.88 29.24 -1.40
C SER A 608 26.69 28.89 0.08
N GLY A 609 26.04 27.74 0.35
CA GLY A 609 25.76 27.26 1.72
C GLY A 609 27.03 26.92 2.49
N ILE A 610 27.91 26.09 1.91
CA ILE A 610 29.18 25.72 2.59
C ILE A 610 30.09 26.94 2.79
N ARG A 611 30.11 27.89 1.85
CA ARG A 611 30.85 29.16 2.01
C ARG A 611 30.23 30.05 3.08
N ALA A 612 28.89 30.08 3.21
CA ALA A 612 28.24 30.81 4.29
C ALA A 612 28.57 30.18 5.67
N LEU A 613 28.58 28.85 5.72
CA LEU A 613 28.95 28.10 6.92
C LEU A 613 30.42 28.31 7.28
N ALA A 614 31.32 28.32 6.30
CA ALA A 614 32.76 28.53 6.48
C ALA A 614 33.14 29.90 7.07
N LYS A 615 32.22 30.89 7.04
CA LYS A 615 32.40 32.18 7.72
C LYS A 615 32.19 32.14 9.23
N LYS A 616 31.67 31.03 9.75
CA LYS A 616 31.47 30.84 11.18
C LYS A 616 32.85 30.57 11.85
N GLU A 617 33.15 31.25 12.95
CA GLU A 617 34.44 31.15 13.64
C GLU A 617 34.80 29.72 14.06
N TRP A 618 33.81 28.91 14.34
CA TRP A 618 33.95 27.51 14.73
C TRP A 618 34.10 26.53 13.55
N VAL A 619 34.13 26.99 12.30
CA VAL A 619 34.38 26.13 11.13
C VAL A 619 35.82 26.30 10.68
N ASP A 620 36.52 25.20 10.48
CA ASP A 620 37.82 25.19 9.83
C ASP A 620 37.62 25.26 8.31
N SER A 621 37.74 26.46 7.77
CA SER A 621 37.57 26.72 6.33
C SER A 621 38.64 26.03 5.45
N THR A 622 39.71 25.50 6.04
CA THR A 622 40.76 24.75 5.32
C THR A 622 40.48 23.24 5.27
N ARG A 623 39.49 22.75 6.03
CA ARG A 623 39.10 21.33 6.11
C ARG A 623 37.62 21.15 5.81
N LEU A 624 37.24 21.40 4.56
CA LEU A 624 35.92 21.25 4.04
C LEU A 624 35.86 20.07 3.07
N GLY A 625 34.88 19.18 3.24
CA GLY A 625 34.62 18.07 2.34
C GLY A 625 33.20 18.10 1.79
N ILE A 626 32.95 17.40 0.70
CA ILE A 626 31.61 17.17 0.15
C ILE A 626 31.38 15.68 -0.10
N GLN A 627 30.13 15.24 0.06
CA GLN A 627 29.73 13.88 -0.26
C GLN A 627 28.28 13.87 -0.75
N GLY A 628 28.08 13.24 -1.89
CA GLY A 628 26.76 12.95 -2.45
C GLY A 628 26.71 11.52 -2.98
N GLN A 629 25.51 10.98 -3.14
CA GLN A 629 25.26 9.64 -3.63
C GLN A 629 24.12 9.69 -4.65
N SER A 630 24.20 8.87 -5.73
CA SER A 630 23.17 8.83 -6.79
C SER A 630 22.99 10.24 -7.39
N TRP A 631 21.78 10.81 -7.30
CA TRP A 631 21.49 12.18 -7.71
C TRP A 631 22.41 13.22 -7.02
N GLY A 632 22.69 13.04 -5.75
CA GLY A 632 23.70 13.85 -5.03
C GLY A 632 25.13 13.66 -5.53
N GLY A 633 25.44 12.57 -6.21
CA GLY A 633 26.74 12.32 -6.84
C GLY A 633 26.91 13.02 -8.20
N TYR A 634 25.79 13.27 -8.90
CA TYR A 634 25.77 14.04 -10.14
C TYR A 634 26.13 15.50 -9.87
#